data_6d335f2f82e5114219dde362406a3d24
#
_entry.id   6d335f2f82e5114219dde362406a3d24
#
_cell.length_a   1.000
_cell.length_b   1.000
_cell.length_c   1.000
_cell.angle_alpha   90.00
_cell.angle_beta   90.00
_cell.angle_gamma   90.00
#
_symmetry.space_group_name_H-M   'P 1'
#
loop_
_entity.id
_entity.type
_entity.pdbx_description
1 polymer ?
#
loop_
_entity_poly.entity_id
_entity_poly.type
_entity_poly.pdbx_seq_one_letter_code
_entity_poly.pdbx_strand_id
1 'polypeptide(L)'
;SIPYLSLGVLVLIIMSIIVFTKIPKTHAQDKMSVSDSLSKLFTNKSYKMGVLAQAACVGSQIMCWTYIFHYVDNLNEVTGLNITATNYNVAAMVLFLTGRWIGTALMKNIDPPKVLMYFGAGGALASIGAIILPGMMGLLSLVGISVFMSIMFPTIYGIALKGMGDEVKIGSAGLVMAIVGGALMPIVQAAILDLGGDGFNDLSLLGYIPEINLSFILPAICLAFVGYYGYTTIKRLTNV
;
A
#
# COMPACT_ATOMS: atom_id res chain seq x y z
N SER A 1 -8.17 22.98 -15.55
CA SER A 1 -9.28 23.18 -14.56
C SER A 1 -10.49 22.28 -14.83
N ILE A 2 -10.80 21.93 -16.09
CA ILE A 2 -11.97 21.11 -16.45
C ILE A 2 -12.02 19.74 -15.72
N PRO A 3 -10.93 18.93 -15.64
CA PRO A 3 -10.97 17.65 -14.94
C PRO A 3 -11.32 17.76 -13.45
N TYR A 4 -10.83 18.82 -12.79
CA TYR A 4 -11.14 19.05 -11.37
C TYR A 4 -12.58 19.50 -11.15
N LEU A 5 -13.14 20.29 -12.09
CA LEU A 5 -14.53 20.70 -12.05
C LEU A 5 -15.47 19.50 -12.21
N SER A 6 -15.19 18.62 -13.18
CA SER A 6 -15.98 17.41 -13.41
C SER A 6 -15.95 16.47 -12.21
N LEU A 7 -14.77 16.31 -11.58
CA LEU A 7 -14.64 15.52 -10.36
C LEU A 7 -15.43 16.14 -9.20
N GLY A 8 -15.38 17.48 -9.04
CA GLY A 8 -16.14 18.21 -8.03
C GLY A 8 -17.65 18.02 -8.20
N VAL A 9 -18.16 18.12 -9.44
CA VAL A 9 -19.58 17.86 -9.74
C VAL A 9 -19.96 16.42 -9.43
N LEU A 10 -19.13 15.44 -9.79
CA LEU A 10 -19.38 14.04 -9.46
C LEU A 10 -19.49 13.81 -7.94
N VAL A 11 -18.58 14.40 -7.17
CA VAL A 11 -18.60 14.30 -5.70
C VAL A 11 -19.88 14.93 -5.13
N LEU A 12 -20.30 16.10 -5.65
CA LEU A 12 -21.57 16.74 -5.22
C LEU A 12 -22.79 15.88 -5.54
N ILE A 13 -22.82 15.20 -6.69
CA ILE A 13 -23.90 14.26 -7.05
C ILE A 13 -23.93 13.11 -6.05
N ILE A 14 -22.79 12.47 -5.77
CA ILE A 14 -22.71 11.36 -4.80
C ILE A 14 -23.11 11.83 -3.41
N MET A 15 -22.65 12.99 -2.97
CA MET A 15 -23.03 13.58 -1.68
C MET A 15 -24.55 13.79 -1.60
N SER A 16 -25.16 14.32 -2.66
CA SER A 16 -26.60 14.52 -2.73
C SER A 16 -27.37 13.19 -2.61
N ILE A 17 -26.93 12.15 -3.32
CA ILE A 17 -27.53 10.82 -3.22
C ILE A 17 -27.46 10.30 -1.78
N ILE A 18 -26.31 10.43 -1.11
CA ILE A 18 -26.13 9.96 0.27
C ILE A 18 -27.04 10.74 1.23
N VAL A 19 -27.14 12.06 1.09
CA VAL A 19 -27.98 12.91 1.95
C VAL A 19 -29.47 12.55 1.81
N PHE A 20 -29.94 12.26 0.60
CA PHE A 20 -31.33 11.89 0.35
C PHE A 20 -31.64 10.41 0.59
N THR A 21 -30.61 9.55 0.75
CA THR A 21 -30.80 8.13 1.06
C THR A 21 -31.03 7.96 2.57
N LYS A 22 -32.16 7.36 2.95
CA LYS A 22 -32.43 6.99 4.35
C LYS A 22 -31.48 5.86 4.77
N ILE A 23 -30.34 6.23 5.32
CA ILE A 23 -29.41 5.25 5.91
C ILE A 23 -30.07 4.71 7.19
N PRO A 24 -30.24 3.38 7.35
CA PRO A 24 -30.73 2.79 8.57
C PRO A 24 -29.87 3.24 9.74
N LYS A 25 -30.50 3.88 10.75
CA LYS A 25 -29.80 4.22 11.99
C LYS A 25 -29.43 2.90 12.67
N THR A 26 -28.16 2.54 12.64
CA THR A 26 -27.62 1.53 13.54
C THR A 26 -27.95 1.99 14.94
N HIS A 27 -28.66 1.17 15.73
CA HIS A 27 -28.99 1.51 17.12
C HIS A 27 -27.71 1.99 17.79
N ALA A 28 -27.76 3.22 18.32
CA ALA A 28 -26.73 3.73 19.18
C ALA A 28 -26.77 2.87 20.45
N GLN A 29 -26.02 1.80 20.44
CA GLN A 29 -25.72 1.05 21.64
C GLN A 29 -24.95 1.94 22.59
N ASP A 30 -25.24 1.76 23.87
CA ASP A 30 -24.80 2.54 25.01
C ASP A 30 -23.44 3.23 24.87
N LYS A 31 -23.34 4.39 25.49
CA LYS A 31 -22.17 5.28 25.57
C LYS A 31 -20.91 4.53 25.99
N MET A 32 -20.35 3.74 25.07
CA MET A 32 -19.00 3.19 25.29
C MET A 32 -18.02 4.36 25.32
N SER A 33 -17.31 4.50 26.41
CA SER A 33 -16.28 5.53 26.53
C SER A 33 -15.27 5.33 25.41
N VAL A 34 -15.04 6.36 24.60
CA VAL A 34 -14.01 6.34 23.54
C VAL A 34 -12.65 5.94 24.11
N SER A 35 -12.36 6.38 25.35
CA SER A 35 -11.14 6.04 26.08
C SER A 35 -11.00 4.54 26.34
N ASP A 36 -12.08 3.88 26.77
CA ASP A 36 -12.06 2.44 27.08
C ASP A 36 -11.91 1.61 25.82
N SER A 37 -12.57 2.02 24.73
CA SER A 37 -12.43 1.38 23.41
C SER A 37 -11.01 1.53 22.86
N LEU A 38 -10.41 2.72 22.96
CA LEU A 38 -9.02 2.94 22.56
C LEU A 38 -8.07 2.07 23.39
N SER A 39 -8.23 2.00 24.70
CA SER A 39 -7.41 1.16 25.57
C SER A 39 -7.48 -0.31 25.17
N LYS A 40 -8.67 -0.84 24.88
CA LYS A 40 -8.86 -2.22 24.39
C LYS A 40 -8.19 -2.44 23.04
N LEU A 41 -8.34 -1.50 22.10
CA LEU A 41 -7.73 -1.57 20.76
C LEU A 41 -6.19 -1.55 20.85
N PHE A 42 -5.64 -0.68 21.68
CA PHE A 42 -4.19 -0.62 21.91
C PHE A 42 -3.64 -1.84 22.67
N THR A 43 -4.47 -2.57 23.39
CA THR A 43 -4.08 -3.84 24.02
C THR A 43 -4.15 -5.02 23.03
N ASN A 44 -5.02 -4.95 22.04
CA ASN A 44 -5.21 -5.99 21.03
C ASN A 44 -4.01 -6.07 20.07
N LYS A 45 -3.17 -7.09 20.26
CA LYS A 45 -1.97 -7.32 19.44
C LYS A 45 -2.30 -7.51 17.93
N SER A 46 -3.43 -8.16 17.62
CA SER A 46 -3.86 -8.39 16.24
C SER A 46 -4.19 -7.08 15.54
N TYR A 47 -4.90 -6.20 16.23
CA TYR A 47 -5.29 -4.88 15.71
C TYR A 47 -4.05 -3.99 15.49
N LYS A 48 -3.15 -3.91 16.46
CA LYS A 48 -1.91 -3.13 16.32
C LYS A 48 -1.08 -3.57 15.11
N MET A 49 -0.91 -4.88 14.95
CA MET A 49 -0.23 -5.42 13.77
C MET A 49 -0.97 -5.07 12.47
N GLY A 50 -2.30 -5.08 12.48
CA GLY A 50 -3.13 -4.66 11.35
C GLY A 50 -2.93 -3.18 10.99
N VAL A 51 -2.90 -2.29 11.98
CA VAL A 51 -2.66 -0.84 11.78
C VAL A 51 -1.26 -0.60 11.19
N LEU A 52 -0.23 -1.28 11.73
CA LEU A 52 1.13 -1.19 11.19
C LEU A 52 1.23 -1.75 9.76
N ALA A 53 0.57 -2.89 9.49
CA ALA A 53 0.52 -3.48 8.16
C ALA A 53 -0.21 -2.55 7.16
N GLN A 54 -1.24 -1.87 7.62
CA GLN A 54 -1.96 -0.89 6.81
C GLN A 54 -1.08 0.32 6.46
N ALA A 55 -0.35 0.85 7.45
CA ALA A 55 0.60 1.95 7.24
C ALA A 55 1.74 1.54 6.28
N ALA A 56 2.29 0.35 6.45
CA ALA A 56 3.32 -0.20 5.57
C ALA A 56 2.79 -0.42 4.13
N CYS A 57 1.56 -0.93 4.00
CA CYS A 57 0.90 -1.12 2.70
C CYS A 57 0.74 0.21 1.94
N VAL A 58 0.16 1.22 2.58
CA VAL A 58 -0.05 2.53 1.94
C VAL A 58 1.28 3.24 1.70
N GLY A 59 2.21 3.13 2.65
CA GLY A 59 3.57 3.65 2.50
C GLY A 59 4.27 3.10 1.27
N SER A 60 4.31 1.77 1.11
CA SER A 60 4.92 1.13 -0.06
C SER A 60 4.24 1.51 -1.37
N GLN A 61 2.91 1.67 -1.37
CA GLN A 61 2.14 2.07 -2.53
C GLN A 61 2.53 3.46 -3.02
N ILE A 62 2.57 4.45 -2.12
CA ILE A 62 2.93 5.81 -2.48
C ILE A 62 4.41 5.90 -2.87
N MET A 63 5.31 5.22 -2.14
CA MET A 63 6.72 5.13 -2.50
C MET A 63 6.90 4.61 -3.94
N CYS A 64 6.34 3.46 -4.28
CA CYS A 64 6.51 2.88 -5.61
C CYS A 64 5.98 3.81 -6.70
N TRP A 65 4.79 4.42 -6.54
CA TRP A 65 4.20 5.26 -7.57
C TRP A 65 4.89 6.62 -7.74
N THR A 66 5.37 7.21 -6.66
CA THR A 66 6.09 8.47 -6.71
C THR A 66 7.47 8.28 -7.35
N TYR A 67 8.18 7.24 -6.95
CA TYR A 67 9.56 7.03 -7.40
C TYR A 67 9.71 6.34 -8.76
N ILE A 68 8.60 5.97 -9.44
CA ILE A 68 8.63 5.62 -10.87
C ILE A 68 9.18 6.77 -11.71
N PHE A 69 8.83 8.02 -11.37
CA PHE A 69 9.30 9.20 -12.10
C PHE A 69 10.83 9.34 -11.99
N HIS A 70 11.35 9.29 -10.78
CA HIS A 70 12.80 9.37 -10.54
C HIS A 70 13.55 8.18 -11.16
N TYR A 71 12.97 6.98 -11.12
CA TYR A 71 13.57 5.80 -11.77
C TYR A 71 13.68 5.98 -13.28
N VAL A 72 12.65 6.49 -13.93
CA VAL A 72 12.63 6.73 -15.38
C VAL A 72 13.57 7.86 -15.75
N ASP A 73 13.63 8.94 -14.96
CA ASP A 73 14.55 10.06 -15.21
C ASP A 73 15.99 9.57 -15.14
N ASN A 74 16.36 8.80 -14.12
CA ASN A 74 17.68 8.17 -14.03
C ASN A 74 17.96 7.22 -15.19
N LEU A 75 16.98 6.39 -15.58
CA LEU A 75 17.13 5.47 -16.70
C LEU A 75 17.37 6.21 -18.01
N ASN A 76 16.68 7.31 -18.27
CA ASN A 76 16.87 8.15 -19.45
C ASN A 76 18.25 8.78 -19.46
N GLU A 77 18.73 9.26 -18.30
CA GLU A 77 20.06 9.87 -18.17
C GLU A 77 21.18 8.86 -18.46
N VAL A 78 21.10 7.68 -17.88
CA VAL A 78 22.14 6.64 -18.02
C VAL A 78 22.14 5.98 -19.39
N THR A 79 20.96 5.75 -20.00
CA THR A 79 20.84 4.99 -21.25
C THR A 79 20.67 5.83 -22.49
N GLY A 80 20.40 7.13 -22.34
CA GLY A 80 20.04 8.01 -23.46
C GLY A 80 18.68 7.70 -24.08
N LEU A 81 17.86 6.87 -23.43
CA LEU A 81 16.49 6.60 -23.85
C LEU A 81 15.64 7.84 -23.57
N ASN A 82 14.59 8.03 -24.34
CA ASN A 82 13.65 9.13 -24.15
C ASN A 82 12.26 8.57 -23.83
N ILE A 83 12.14 7.85 -22.70
CA ILE A 83 10.89 7.24 -22.25
C ILE A 83 10.14 8.20 -21.30
N THR A 84 8.83 8.15 -21.38
CA THR A 84 7.94 9.03 -20.60
C THR A 84 7.47 8.31 -19.33
N ALA A 85 7.88 8.79 -18.17
CA ALA A 85 7.52 8.21 -16.86
C ALA A 85 6.00 8.08 -16.65
N THR A 86 5.22 9.04 -17.13
CA THR A 86 3.76 9.04 -17.03
C THR A 86 3.14 7.77 -17.62
N ASN A 87 3.67 7.25 -18.74
CA ASN A 87 3.14 6.04 -19.36
C ASN A 87 3.29 4.81 -18.45
N TYR A 88 4.41 4.70 -17.76
CA TYR A 88 4.67 3.61 -16.81
C TYR A 88 3.86 3.76 -15.52
N ASN A 89 3.66 4.99 -15.07
CA ASN A 89 2.78 5.26 -13.94
C ASN A 89 1.32 4.91 -14.27
N VAL A 90 0.82 5.28 -15.46
CA VAL A 90 -0.51 4.86 -15.93
C VAL A 90 -0.60 3.34 -16.05
N ALA A 91 0.43 2.68 -16.59
CA ALA A 91 0.48 1.21 -16.65
C ALA A 91 0.42 0.58 -15.25
N ALA A 92 1.12 1.16 -14.27
CA ALA A 92 1.05 0.73 -12.87
C ALA A 92 -0.36 0.83 -12.29
N MET A 93 -1.10 1.92 -12.60
CA MET A 93 -2.49 2.09 -12.18
C MET A 93 -3.44 1.07 -12.85
N VAL A 94 -3.25 0.80 -14.14
CA VAL A 94 -4.01 -0.24 -14.86
C VAL A 94 -3.74 -1.62 -14.27
N LEU A 95 -2.49 -1.95 -13.99
CA LEU A 95 -2.10 -3.20 -13.35
C LEU A 95 -2.65 -3.30 -11.92
N PHE A 96 -2.68 -2.20 -11.18
CA PHE A 96 -3.31 -2.15 -9.86
C PHE A 96 -4.81 -2.45 -9.94
N LEU A 97 -5.53 -1.86 -10.89
CA LEU A 97 -6.94 -2.14 -11.09
C LEU A 97 -7.18 -3.60 -11.50
N THR A 98 -6.40 -4.11 -12.44
CA THR A 98 -6.48 -5.50 -12.91
C THR A 98 -6.16 -6.49 -11.77
N GLY A 99 -5.11 -6.22 -11.01
CA GLY A 99 -4.73 -7.00 -9.83
C GLY A 99 -5.85 -7.05 -8.78
N ARG A 100 -6.63 -5.98 -8.62
CA ARG A 100 -7.80 -5.94 -7.73
C ARG A 100 -8.88 -6.92 -8.16
N TRP A 101 -9.18 -7.00 -9.47
CA TRP A 101 -10.13 -7.98 -9.99
C TRP A 101 -9.63 -9.42 -9.78
N ILE A 102 -8.37 -9.67 -10.11
CA ILE A 102 -7.74 -11.00 -9.94
C ILE A 102 -7.73 -11.39 -8.45
N GLY A 103 -7.26 -10.51 -7.58
CA GLY A 103 -7.18 -10.79 -6.15
C GLY A 103 -8.56 -11.00 -5.51
N THR A 104 -9.57 -10.23 -5.92
CA THR A 104 -10.96 -10.42 -5.47
C THR A 104 -11.51 -11.78 -5.94
N ALA A 105 -11.21 -12.19 -7.17
CA ALA A 105 -11.61 -13.51 -7.68
C ALA A 105 -10.92 -14.64 -6.92
N LEU A 106 -9.64 -14.50 -6.59
CA LEU A 106 -8.89 -15.49 -5.79
C LEU A 106 -9.47 -15.65 -4.38
N MET A 107 -9.93 -14.57 -3.75
CA MET A 107 -10.54 -14.61 -2.42
C MET A 107 -11.89 -15.33 -2.36
N LYS A 108 -12.49 -15.70 -3.49
CA LYS A 108 -13.67 -16.57 -3.52
C LYS A 108 -13.33 -18.01 -3.11
N ASN A 109 -12.11 -18.47 -3.41
CA ASN A 109 -11.67 -19.85 -3.21
C ASN A 109 -10.53 -20.00 -2.20
N ILE A 110 -9.85 -18.90 -1.87
CA ILE A 110 -8.68 -18.87 -0.99
C ILE A 110 -8.95 -17.89 0.15
N ASP A 111 -8.63 -18.30 1.37
CA ASP A 111 -8.81 -17.46 2.56
C ASP A 111 -8.06 -16.13 2.42
N PRO A 112 -8.68 -14.99 2.76
CA PRO A 112 -8.08 -13.68 2.64
C PRO A 112 -6.67 -13.53 3.27
N PRO A 113 -6.37 -14.11 4.46
CA PRO A 113 -5.00 -14.06 5.01
C PRO A 113 -3.97 -14.78 4.15
N LYS A 114 -4.34 -15.87 3.47
CA LYS A 114 -3.43 -16.60 2.57
C LYS A 114 -3.14 -15.77 1.32
N VAL A 115 -4.19 -15.15 0.73
CA VAL A 115 -4.03 -14.27 -0.42
C VAL A 115 -3.14 -13.08 -0.04
N LEU A 116 -3.35 -12.49 1.13
CA LEU A 116 -2.53 -11.39 1.64
C LEU A 116 -1.05 -11.79 1.78
N MET A 117 -0.79 -12.99 2.30
CA MET A 117 0.56 -13.53 2.45
C MET A 117 1.25 -13.70 1.08
N TYR A 118 0.58 -14.30 0.10
CA TYR A 118 1.14 -14.50 -1.24
C TYR A 118 1.37 -13.18 -1.98
N PHE A 119 0.42 -12.25 -1.88
CA PHE A 119 0.56 -10.94 -2.50
C PHE A 119 1.67 -10.13 -1.82
N GLY A 120 1.79 -10.19 -0.49
CA GLY A 120 2.89 -9.55 0.24
C GLY A 120 4.25 -10.09 -0.17
N ALA A 121 4.38 -11.42 -0.25
CA ALA A 121 5.61 -12.06 -0.72
C ALA A 121 5.93 -11.72 -2.19
N GLY A 122 4.92 -11.78 -3.08
CA GLY A 122 5.09 -11.43 -4.49
C GLY A 122 5.49 -9.98 -4.69
N GLY A 123 4.88 -9.04 -3.94
CA GLY A 123 5.24 -7.63 -3.98
C GLY A 123 6.66 -7.38 -3.46
N ALA A 124 7.07 -8.06 -2.38
CA ALA A 124 8.45 -7.97 -1.87
C ALA A 124 9.47 -8.51 -2.88
N LEU A 125 9.18 -9.65 -3.51
CA LEU A 125 10.04 -10.21 -4.57
C LEU A 125 10.14 -9.28 -5.79
N ALA A 126 9.03 -8.68 -6.22
CA ALA A 126 9.03 -7.71 -7.31
C ALA A 126 9.82 -6.43 -6.93
N SER A 127 9.74 -5.98 -5.65
CA SER A 127 10.58 -4.87 -5.16
C SER A 127 12.06 -5.22 -5.20
N ILE A 128 12.44 -6.44 -4.82
CA ILE A 128 13.81 -6.95 -4.94
C ILE A 128 14.22 -6.99 -6.42
N GLY A 129 13.29 -7.38 -7.32
CA GLY A 129 13.52 -7.32 -8.76
C GLY A 129 13.82 -5.88 -9.25
N ALA A 130 13.11 -4.88 -8.74
CA ALA A 130 13.38 -3.47 -9.07
C ALA A 130 14.76 -3.00 -8.56
N ILE A 131 15.28 -3.60 -7.49
CA ILE A 131 16.61 -3.30 -6.96
C ILE A 131 17.71 -3.94 -7.84
N ILE A 132 17.58 -5.23 -8.16
CA ILE A 132 18.68 -6.04 -8.72
C ILE A 132 18.69 -6.01 -10.24
N LEU A 133 17.52 -5.95 -10.90
CA LEU A 133 17.45 -6.01 -12.36
C LEU A 133 17.83 -4.66 -12.97
N PRO A 134 18.73 -4.64 -13.98
CA PRO A 134 19.16 -3.40 -14.58
C PRO A 134 18.11 -2.81 -15.52
N GLY A 135 18.11 -1.50 -15.64
CA GLY A 135 17.44 -0.78 -16.71
C GLY A 135 15.94 -1.03 -16.79
N MET A 136 15.46 -1.34 -17.98
CA MET A 136 14.03 -1.54 -18.28
C MET A 136 13.41 -2.72 -17.50
N MET A 137 14.17 -3.76 -17.20
CA MET A 137 13.65 -4.92 -16.45
C MET A 137 13.34 -4.56 -15.00
N GLY A 138 14.15 -3.71 -14.38
CA GLY A 138 13.90 -3.16 -13.05
C GLY A 138 12.64 -2.27 -13.06
N LEU A 139 12.49 -1.42 -14.08
CA LEU A 139 11.29 -0.60 -14.26
C LEU A 139 10.02 -1.44 -14.40
N LEU A 140 10.05 -2.51 -15.18
CA LEU A 140 8.91 -3.42 -15.33
C LEU A 140 8.59 -4.16 -14.03
N SER A 141 9.61 -4.54 -13.25
CA SER A 141 9.42 -5.10 -11.91
C SER A 141 8.74 -4.10 -10.98
N LEU A 142 9.19 -2.84 -10.99
CA LEU A 142 8.60 -1.75 -10.20
C LEU A 142 7.12 -1.52 -10.54
N VAL A 143 6.80 -1.44 -11.83
CA VAL A 143 5.41 -1.31 -12.32
C VAL A 143 4.59 -2.53 -11.91
N GLY A 144 5.16 -3.73 -11.98
CA GLY A 144 4.53 -5.00 -11.60
C GLY A 144 4.16 -5.12 -10.12
N ILE A 145 4.85 -4.41 -9.21
CA ILE A 145 4.51 -4.36 -7.78
C ILE A 145 3.04 -3.94 -7.59
N SER A 146 2.51 -3.10 -8.47
CA SER A 146 1.15 -2.56 -8.38
C SER A 146 0.07 -3.65 -8.38
N VAL A 147 0.29 -4.77 -9.09
CA VAL A 147 -0.63 -5.92 -9.07
C VAL A 147 -0.79 -6.46 -7.64
N PHE A 148 0.34 -6.64 -6.94
CA PHE A 148 0.35 -7.22 -5.61
C PHE A 148 -0.21 -6.26 -4.55
N MET A 149 0.03 -4.96 -4.66
CA MET A 149 -0.52 -3.98 -3.70
C MET A 149 -2.03 -3.80 -3.80
N SER A 150 -2.65 -4.21 -4.89
CA SER A 150 -4.02 -3.87 -5.28
C SER A 150 -5.11 -4.25 -4.29
N ILE A 151 -4.99 -5.41 -3.63
CA ILE A 151 -5.99 -5.94 -2.69
C ILE A 151 -5.59 -5.82 -1.22
N MET A 152 -4.35 -5.41 -0.93
CA MET A 152 -3.82 -5.45 0.44
C MET A 152 -4.64 -4.57 1.38
N PHE A 153 -4.95 -3.34 0.99
CA PHE A 153 -5.68 -2.39 1.82
C PHE A 153 -7.03 -2.95 2.32
N PRO A 154 -7.97 -3.36 1.46
CA PRO A 154 -9.26 -3.88 1.91
C PRO A 154 -9.11 -5.20 2.67
N THR A 155 -8.13 -6.02 2.34
CA THR A 155 -7.89 -7.31 3.00
C THR A 155 -7.36 -7.12 4.41
N ILE A 156 -6.37 -6.25 4.62
CA ILE A 156 -5.85 -5.90 5.95
C ILE A 156 -6.97 -5.32 6.80
N TYR A 157 -7.75 -4.39 6.24
CA TYR A 157 -8.87 -3.74 6.91
C TYR A 157 -9.90 -4.77 7.40
N GLY A 158 -10.33 -5.68 6.52
CA GLY A 158 -11.27 -6.75 6.87
C GLY A 158 -10.75 -7.72 7.92
N ILE A 159 -9.46 -8.11 7.83
CA ILE A 159 -8.82 -9.00 8.81
C ILE A 159 -8.70 -8.32 10.18
N ALA A 160 -8.24 -7.06 10.20
CA ALA A 160 -7.98 -6.33 11.45
C ALA A 160 -9.24 -6.04 12.25
N LEU A 161 -10.39 -5.86 11.59
CA LEU A 161 -11.68 -5.58 12.24
C LEU A 161 -12.49 -6.84 12.56
N LYS A 162 -12.06 -8.00 12.08
CA LYS A 162 -12.80 -9.25 12.28
C LYS A 162 -12.92 -9.58 13.78
N GLY A 163 -14.16 -9.72 14.27
CA GLY A 163 -14.44 -10.12 15.65
C GLY A 163 -14.37 -8.99 16.68
N MET A 164 -14.32 -7.71 16.25
CA MET A 164 -14.17 -6.58 17.16
C MET A 164 -15.50 -6.11 17.82
N GLY A 165 -16.66 -6.62 17.36
CA GLY A 165 -17.95 -6.20 17.95
C GLY A 165 -18.15 -4.69 17.87
N ASP A 166 -18.44 -4.06 19.01
CA ASP A 166 -18.77 -2.63 19.09
C ASP A 166 -17.55 -1.70 18.85
N GLU A 167 -16.33 -2.19 19.06
CA GLU A 167 -15.12 -1.43 18.81
C GLU A 167 -14.79 -1.21 17.31
N VAL A 168 -15.49 -1.86 16.39
CA VAL A 168 -15.31 -1.73 14.94
C VAL A 168 -15.33 -0.28 14.48
N LYS A 169 -16.21 0.56 15.04
CA LYS A 169 -16.33 1.98 14.65
C LYS A 169 -15.06 2.77 14.95
N ILE A 170 -14.46 2.58 16.11
CA ILE A 170 -13.23 3.28 16.51
C ILE A 170 -12.02 2.59 15.86
N GLY A 171 -12.04 1.27 15.78
CA GLY A 171 -11.00 0.49 15.11
C GLY A 171 -10.88 0.82 13.63
N SER A 172 -11.99 1.04 12.94
CA SER A 172 -11.98 1.45 11.54
C SER A 172 -11.36 2.84 11.34
N ALA A 173 -11.64 3.78 12.24
CA ALA A 173 -11.02 5.11 12.20
C ALA A 173 -9.49 5.02 12.34
N GLY A 174 -8.98 4.19 13.27
CA GLY A 174 -7.55 3.99 13.44
C GLY A 174 -6.86 3.37 12.22
N LEU A 175 -7.53 2.41 11.54
CA LEU A 175 -7.02 1.85 10.28
C LEU A 175 -7.01 2.87 9.13
N VAL A 176 -8.00 3.76 9.08
CA VAL A 176 -7.98 4.87 8.11
C VAL A 176 -6.87 5.86 8.45
N MET A 177 -6.65 6.18 9.73
CA MET A 177 -5.53 7.04 10.14
C MET A 177 -4.16 6.44 9.78
N ALA A 178 -4.03 5.11 9.63
CA ALA A 178 -2.80 4.46 9.18
C ALA A 178 -2.38 4.86 7.74
N ILE A 179 -3.25 5.50 6.96
CA ILE A 179 -2.92 6.13 5.66
C ILE A 179 -1.78 7.16 5.81
N VAL A 180 -1.56 7.70 6.99
CA VAL A 180 -0.40 8.58 7.28
C VAL A 180 0.94 7.93 6.92
N GLY A 181 1.02 6.59 6.90
CA GLY A 181 2.19 5.87 6.38
C GLY A 181 2.56 6.27 4.95
N GLY A 182 1.56 6.59 4.11
CA GLY A 182 1.77 7.11 2.76
C GLY A 182 2.37 8.52 2.69
N ALA A 183 2.28 9.30 3.76
CA ALA A 183 2.93 10.59 3.86
C ALA A 183 4.36 10.48 4.42
N LEU A 184 4.57 9.60 5.40
CA LEU A 184 5.84 9.47 6.11
C LEU A 184 6.87 8.64 5.35
N MET A 185 6.48 7.51 4.77
CA MET A 185 7.41 6.57 4.14
C MET A 185 8.14 7.14 2.91
N PRO A 186 7.51 7.93 2.02
CA PRO A 186 8.25 8.59 0.93
C PRO A 186 9.32 9.56 1.41
N ILE A 187 9.13 10.22 2.56
CA ILE A 187 10.14 11.09 3.15
C ILE A 187 11.37 10.26 3.60
N VAL A 188 11.13 9.09 4.19
CA VAL A 188 12.22 8.18 4.56
C VAL A 188 12.95 7.65 3.33
N GLN A 189 12.20 7.38 2.24
CA GLN A 189 12.82 6.96 0.97
C GLN A 189 13.64 8.10 0.35
N ALA A 190 13.15 9.35 0.39
CA ALA A 190 13.92 10.51 -0.03
C ALA A 190 15.23 10.64 0.76
N ALA A 191 15.18 10.49 2.09
CA ALA A 191 16.36 10.55 2.93
C ALA A 191 17.40 9.46 2.60
N ILE A 192 16.97 8.30 2.06
CA ILE A 192 17.91 7.27 1.56
C ILE A 192 18.58 7.75 0.27
N LEU A 193 17.84 8.42 -0.61
CA LEU A 193 18.36 8.95 -1.87
C LEU A 193 19.32 10.14 -1.65
N ASP A 194 19.14 10.90 -0.56
CA ASP A 194 20.00 12.04 -0.24
C ASP A 194 21.30 11.65 0.48
N LEU A 195 21.50 10.35 0.78
CA LEU A 195 22.71 9.87 1.48
C LEU A 195 24.00 10.04 0.67
N GLY A 196 23.89 10.00 -0.66
CA GLY A 196 25.03 10.09 -1.58
C GLY A 196 25.34 11.49 -2.09
N GLY A 197 24.42 12.45 -1.95
CA GLY A 197 24.53 13.79 -2.54
C GLY A 197 23.30 14.17 -3.34
N ASP A 198 23.45 15.13 -4.28
CA ASP A 198 22.31 15.69 -5.02
C ASP A 198 21.89 14.86 -6.25
N GLY A 199 22.60 13.76 -6.58
CA GLY A 199 22.35 12.90 -7.75
C GLY A 199 21.72 11.56 -7.39
N PHE A 200 21.14 10.87 -8.38
CA PHE A 200 20.55 9.53 -8.20
C PHE A 200 21.56 8.37 -8.34
N ASN A 201 22.81 8.68 -8.63
CA ASN A 201 23.89 7.72 -8.87
C ASN A 201 25.15 8.00 -8.04
N ASP A 202 25.09 8.90 -7.07
CA ASP A 202 26.26 9.33 -6.29
C ASP A 202 26.77 8.20 -5.38
N LEU A 203 25.88 7.32 -4.92
CA LEU A 203 26.23 6.08 -4.25
C LEU A 203 25.78 4.88 -5.10
N SER A 204 26.72 4.00 -5.40
CA SER A 204 26.40 2.68 -5.96
C SER A 204 26.78 1.58 -4.98
N LEU A 205 25.81 0.78 -4.56
CA LEU A 205 26.09 -0.40 -3.74
C LEU A 205 26.74 -1.47 -4.61
N LEU A 206 27.92 -1.97 -4.17
CA LEU A 206 28.73 -2.97 -4.91
C LEU A 206 29.18 -2.52 -6.31
N GLY A 207 29.10 -1.22 -6.63
CA GLY A 207 29.49 -0.67 -7.93
C GLY A 207 28.51 -0.95 -9.08
N TYR A 208 27.34 -1.57 -8.81
CA TYR A 208 26.38 -1.99 -9.83
C TYR A 208 24.95 -1.48 -9.60
N ILE A 209 24.55 -1.26 -8.34
CA ILE A 209 23.17 -0.91 -8.00
C ILE A 209 23.10 0.60 -7.75
N PRO A 210 22.44 1.38 -8.63
CA PRO A 210 22.22 2.80 -8.41
C PRO A 210 21.44 3.05 -7.11
N GLU A 211 21.64 4.19 -6.52
CA GLU A 211 20.99 4.60 -5.28
C GLU A 211 19.45 4.61 -5.38
N ILE A 212 18.94 5.07 -6.53
CA ILE A 212 17.50 5.02 -6.81
C ILE A 212 16.95 3.61 -6.73
N ASN A 213 17.64 2.60 -7.25
CA ASN A 213 17.24 1.21 -7.17
C ASN A 213 17.29 0.72 -5.71
N LEU A 214 18.35 1.07 -4.98
CA LEU A 214 18.53 0.67 -3.59
C LEU A 214 17.40 1.21 -2.70
N SER A 215 16.86 2.39 -2.98
CA SER A 215 15.77 2.99 -2.22
C SER A 215 14.52 2.11 -2.14
N PHE A 216 14.32 1.19 -3.12
CA PHE A 216 13.20 0.25 -3.11
C PHE A 216 13.35 -0.90 -2.09
N ILE A 217 14.42 -0.92 -1.30
CA ILE A 217 14.53 -1.81 -0.14
C ILE A 217 13.46 -1.49 0.91
N LEU A 218 13.08 -0.23 1.04
CA LEU A 218 12.05 0.19 1.99
C LEU A 218 10.66 -0.34 1.62
N PRO A 219 10.14 -0.18 0.38
CA PRO A 219 8.95 -0.88 -0.09
C PRO A 219 9.04 -2.41 0.06
N ALA A 220 10.20 -3.02 -0.22
CA ALA A 220 10.39 -4.47 -0.07
C ALA A 220 10.17 -4.93 1.37
N ILE A 221 10.73 -4.22 2.35
CA ILE A 221 10.55 -4.50 3.78
C ILE A 221 9.08 -4.31 4.18
N CYS A 222 8.44 -3.23 3.73
CA CYS A 222 7.03 -2.95 4.02
C CYS A 222 6.11 -4.07 3.48
N LEU A 223 6.33 -4.51 2.24
CA LEU A 223 5.52 -5.56 1.61
C LEU A 223 5.79 -6.93 2.23
N ALA A 224 7.05 -7.24 2.60
CA ALA A 224 7.38 -8.44 3.37
C ALA A 224 6.68 -8.44 4.73
N PHE A 225 6.61 -7.29 5.41
CA PHE A 225 5.89 -7.15 6.67
C PHE A 225 4.37 -7.38 6.49
N VAL A 226 3.77 -6.89 5.41
CA VAL A 226 2.36 -7.18 5.09
C VAL A 226 2.15 -8.67 4.85
N GLY A 227 3.05 -9.34 4.12
CA GLY A 227 3.04 -10.79 3.93
C GLY A 227 3.17 -11.56 5.26
N TYR A 228 4.05 -11.12 6.15
CA TYR A 228 4.22 -11.66 7.49
C TYR A 228 2.96 -11.49 8.35
N TYR A 229 2.27 -10.35 8.25
CA TYR A 229 0.98 -10.16 8.91
C TYR A 229 -0.07 -11.18 8.42
N GLY A 230 -0.14 -11.43 7.11
CA GLY A 230 -0.97 -12.50 6.54
C GLY A 230 -0.63 -13.88 7.12
N TYR A 231 0.65 -14.24 7.14
CA TYR A 231 1.14 -15.51 7.70
C TYR A 231 0.80 -15.69 9.19
N THR A 232 1.05 -14.68 10.01
CA THR A 232 0.74 -14.74 11.46
C THR A 232 -0.75 -14.84 11.71
N THR A 233 -1.58 -14.25 10.85
CA THR A 233 -3.03 -14.36 10.93
C THR A 233 -3.50 -15.79 10.61
N ILE A 234 -2.93 -16.45 9.59
CA ILE A 234 -3.22 -17.87 9.27
C ILE A 234 -2.91 -18.73 10.50
N LYS A 235 -1.71 -18.59 11.05
CA LYS A 235 -1.27 -19.40 12.20
C LYS A 235 -2.17 -19.23 13.42
N ARG A 236 -2.71 -18.04 13.65
CA ARG A 236 -3.68 -17.80 14.73
C ARG A 236 -5.02 -18.52 14.48
N LEU A 237 -5.51 -18.52 13.24
CA LEU A 237 -6.77 -19.16 12.88
C LEU A 237 -6.68 -20.70 12.89
N THR A 238 -5.48 -21.25 12.70
CA THR A 238 -5.27 -22.70 12.70
C THR A 238 -5.05 -23.25 14.13
N ASN A 239 -4.63 -22.41 15.06
CA ASN A 239 -4.36 -22.80 16.46
C ASN A 239 -5.56 -22.57 17.40
N VAL A 240 -6.71 -22.19 16.87
CA VAL A 240 -8.01 -22.09 17.56
C VAL A 240 -8.91 -23.21 17.11
#